data_f25d7de7dd95d8181e51fbc34ed0d45d
#
_entry.id   f25d7de7dd95d8181e51fbc34ed0d45d
#
_cell.length_a   1.000
_cell.length_b   1.000
_cell.length_c   1.000
_cell.angle_alpha   90.00
_cell.angle_beta   90.00
_cell.angle_gamma   90.00
#
_symmetry.space_group_name_H-M   'P 1'
#
loop_
_entity.id
_entity.type
_entity.pdbx_description
1 polymer ?
#
loop_
_entity_poly.entity_id
_entity_poly.type
_entity_poly.pdbx_seq_one_letter_code
_entity_poly.pdbx_strand_id
1 'polypeptide(L)'
;MNTEKKRILVVDDRARDTGLVKLCLELTNDYVVQEENDANAAITTAEAFHPELILMDIMMPGMDGGQLAAKMQANPKLKSVPIVFLTSLVTKGEVDAGHGRVGEYPFLAKPIMPSELVACLHQQLDP
;
A
#
# COMPACT_ATOMS: atom_id res chain seq x y z
N MET A 1 13.45 24.42 -2.82
CA MET A 1 12.53 23.60 -2.01
C MET A 1 11.78 22.65 -2.95
N ASN A 2 11.79 21.39 -2.61
CA ASN A 2 11.06 20.42 -3.42
C ASN A 2 9.59 20.42 -3.01
N THR A 3 8.73 20.78 -3.95
CA THR A 3 7.28 20.83 -3.71
C THR A 3 6.55 19.65 -4.32
N GLU A 4 7.29 18.71 -4.91
CA GLU A 4 6.66 17.54 -5.51
C GLU A 4 6.07 16.63 -4.45
N LYS A 5 4.85 16.20 -4.71
CA LYS A 5 4.17 15.25 -3.84
C LYS A 5 4.64 13.85 -4.16
N LYS A 6 4.71 13.01 -3.13
CA LYS A 6 5.09 11.61 -3.32
C LYS A 6 3.91 10.82 -3.87
N ARG A 7 4.20 9.92 -4.80
CA ARG A 7 3.18 9.14 -5.50
C ARG A 7 2.93 7.82 -4.76
N ILE A 8 1.69 7.62 -4.37
CA ILE A 8 1.28 6.42 -3.64
C ILE A 8 0.23 5.68 -4.48
N LEU A 9 0.44 4.39 -4.70
CA LEU A 9 -0.55 3.54 -5.34
C LEU A 9 -1.25 2.73 -4.25
N VAL A 10 -2.58 2.72 -4.24
CA VAL A 10 -3.34 1.87 -3.34
C VAL A 10 -4.14 0.86 -4.15
N VAL A 11 -3.94 -0.42 -3.85
CA VAL A 11 -4.57 -1.54 -4.55
C VAL A 11 -5.49 -2.26 -3.58
N ASP A 12 -6.80 -2.24 -3.86
CA ASP A 12 -7.80 -2.88 -3.02
C ASP A 12 -9.07 -2.98 -3.87
N ASP A 13 -9.70 -4.15 -3.90
CA ASP A 13 -10.91 -4.34 -4.68
C ASP A 13 -12.09 -3.51 -4.19
N ARG A 14 -12.01 -2.96 -2.99
CA ARG A 14 -13.06 -2.13 -2.42
C ARG A 14 -12.76 -0.66 -2.65
N ALA A 15 -13.53 -0.04 -3.54
CA ALA A 15 -13.34 1.38 -3.88
C ALA A 15 -13.55 2.30 -2.66
N ARG A 16 -14.39 1.89 -1.71
CA ARG A 16 -14.59 2.66 -0.49
C ARG A 16 -13.29 2.75 0.31
N ASP A 17 -12.53 1.65 0.38
CA ASP A 17 -11.28 1.62 1.12
C ASP A 17 -10.19 2.42 0.42
N THR A 18 -10.06 2.28 -0.90
CA THR A 18 -9.06 3.07 -1.64
C THR A 18 -9.40 4.55 -1.61
N GLY A 19 -10.68 4.89 -1.70
CA GLY A 19 -11.12 6.28 -1.62
C GLY A 19 -10.82 6.92 -0.28
N LEU A 20 -10.95 6.15 0.81
CA LEU A 20 -10.64 6.64 2.14
C LEU A 20 -9.15 6.90 2.31
N VAL A 21 -8.32 5.98 1.81
CA VAL A 21 -6.86 6.15 1.85
C VAL A 21 -6.46 7.40 1.06
N LYS A 22 -7.02 7.56 -0.14
CA LYS A 22 -6.74 8.72 -0.98
C LYS A 22 -7.10 10.02 -0.27
N LEU A 23 -8.29 10.06 0.32
CA LEU A 23 -8.74 11.24 1.06
C LEU A 23 -7.80 11.59 2.21
N CYS A 24 -7.46 10.59 3.03
CA CYS A 24 -6.58 10.80 4.19
C CYS A 24 -5.22 11.33 3.78
N LEU A 25 -4.62 10.76 2.74
CA LEU A 25 -3.28 11.14 2.34
C LEU A 25 -3.25 12.46 1.58
N GLU A 26 -4.22 12.70 0.70
CA GLU A 26 -4.23 13.94 -0.08
C GLU A 26 -4.56 15.16 0.77
N LEU A 27 -5.26 14.98 1.88
CA LEU A 27 -5.52 16.07 2.82
C LEU A 27 -4.24 16.61 3.47
N THR A 28 -3.17 15.82 3.50
CA THR A 28 -1.89 16.28 4.06
C THR A 28 -1.13 17.19 3.11
N ASN A 29 -1.50 17.23 1.83
CA ASN A 29 -0.81 17.94 0.76
C ASN A 29 0.59 17.41 0.42
N ASP A 30 1.00 16.28 1.01
CA ASP A 30 2.30 15.68 0.77
C ASP A 30 2.27 14.53 -0.25
N TYR A 31 1.08 14.04 -0.59
CA TYR A 31 0.93 12.84 -1.40
C TYR A 31 -0.07 13.04 -2.53
N VAL A 32 0.16 12.34 -3.65
CA VAL A 32 -0.83 12.14 -4.70
C VAL A 32 -1.09 10.64 -4.77
N VAL A 33 -2.36 10.26 -4.78
CA VAL A 33 -2.75 8.85 -4.64
C VAL A 33 -3.48 8.38 -5.89
N GLN A 34 -3.00 7.26 -6.46
CA GLN A 34 -3.68 6.56 -7.54
C GLN A 34 -4.37 5.35 -6.93
N GLU A 35 -5.66 5.18 -7.24
CA GLU A 35 -6.43 4.01 -6.81
C GLU A 35 -6.44 2.97 -7.91
N GLU A 36 -6.29 1.69 -7.53
CA GLU A 36 -6.48 0.57 -8.44
C GLU A 36 -7.35 -0.47 -7.75
N ASN A 37 -8.53 -0.71 -8.28
CA ASN A 37 -9.48 -1.63 -7.68
C ASN A 37 -9.52 -3.00 -8.37
N ASP A 38 -8.68 -3.19 -9.38
CA ASP A 38 -8.53 -4.48 -10.06
C ASP A 38 -7.10 -4.99 -9.88
N ALA A 39 -6.96 -6.07 -9.11
CA ALA A 39 -5.64 -6.65 -8.86
C ALA A 39 -4.92 -7.05 -10.14
N ASN A 40 -5.67 -7.47 -11.17
CA ASN A 40 -5.07 -7.87 -12.43
C ASN A 40 -4.47 -6.71 -13.21
N ALA A 41 -4.90 -5.48 -12.93
CA ALA A 41 -4.38 -4.29 -13.58
C ALA A 41 -3.28 -3.61 -12.75
N ALA A 42 -3.01 -4.10 -11.55
CA ALA A 42 -2.14 -3.39 -10.59
C ALA A 42 -0.73 -3.17 -11.12
N ILE A 43 -0.14 -4.17 -11.76
CA ILE A 43 1.24 -4.06 -12.27
C ILE A 43 1.31 -3.03 -13.38
N THR A 44 0.37 -3.08 -14.33
CA THR A 44 0.32 -2.13 -15.43
C THR A 44 0.13 -0.70 -14.91
N THR A 45 -0.78 -0.54 -13.95
CA THR A 45 -1.03 0.76 -13.33
C THR A 45 0.22 1.27 -12.60
N ALA A 46 0.89 0.39 -11.86
CA ALA A 46 2.11 0.75 -11.15
C ALA A 46 3.22 1.17 -12.11
N GLU A 47 3.39 0.44 -13.22
CA GLU A 47 4.42 0.78 -14.20
C GLU A 47 4.17 2.15 -14.83
N ALA A 48 2.90 2.50 -15.06
CA ALA A 48 2.54 3.78 -15.65
C ALA A 48 2.62 4.93 -14.65
N PHE A 49 2.23 4.69 -13.41
CA PHE A 49 2.15 5.72 -12.38
C PHE A 49 3.51 6.00 -11.72
N HIS A 50 4.40 5.04 -11.70
CA HIS A 50 5.70 5.12 -11.02
C HIS A 50 5.55 5.48 -9.54
N PRO A 51 4.84 4.66 -8.75
CA PRO A 51 4.65 4.97 -7.34
C PRO A 51 5.96 4.88 -6.56
N GLU A 52 6.02 5.67 -5.50
CA GLU A 52 7.15 5.61 -4.58
C GLU A 52 6.87 4.65 -3.43
N LEU A 53 5.59 4.27 -3.25
CA LEU A 53 5.17 3.27 -2.28
C LEU A 53 3.84 2.69 -2.75
N ILE A 54 3.62 1.40 -2.47
CA ILE A 54 2.37 0.71 -2.81
C ILE A 54 1.71 0.23 -1.51
N LEU A 55 0.45 0.60 -1.33
CA LEU A 55 -0.41 0.06 -0.28
C LEU A 55 -1.29 -0.99 -0.94
N MET A 56 -1.36 -2.19 -0.37
CA MET A 56 -2.01 -3.32 -1.03
C MET A 56 -2.78 -4.19 -0.06
N ASP A 57 -4.06 -4.46 -0.36
CA ASP A 57 -4.83 -5.42 0.42
C ASP A 57 -4.30 -6.83 0.16
N ILE A 58 -4.26 -7.66 1.20
CA ILE A 58 -3.80 -9.04 1.07
C ILE A 58 -4.85 -9.91 0.37
N MET A 59 -6.11 -9.72 0.72
CA MET A 59 -7.20 -10.56 0.18
C MET A 59 -8.02 -9.82 -0.85
N MET A 60 -7.85 -10.21 -2.10
CA MET A 60 -8.63 -9.67 -3.22
C MET A 60 -9.18 -10.81 -4.06
N PRO A 61 -10.40 -10.69 -4.63
CA PRO A 61 -10.95 -11.74 -5.48
C PRO A 61 -10.01 -12.10 -6.62
N GLY A 62 -9.74 -13.39 -6.79
CA GLY A 62 -8.93 -13.87 -7.89
C GLY A 62 -7.43 -13.60 -7.79
N MET A 63 -6.98 -12.95 -6.72
CA MET A 63 -5.56 -12.64 -6.58
C MET A 63 -5.19 -12.51 -5.10
N ASP A 64 -4.19 -13.28 -4.69
CA ASP A 64 -3.59 -13.15 -3.36
C ASP A 64 -2.61 -11.99 -3.40
N GLY A 65 -2.75 -11.05 -2.45
CA GLY A 65 -1.86 -9.90 -2.35
C GLY A 65 -0.39 -10.29 -2.21
N GLY A 66 -0.11 -11.39 -1.50
CA GLY A 66 1.26 -11.89 -1.37
C GLY A 66 1.84 -12.32 -2.71
N GLN A 67 1.03 -12.96 -3.56
CA GLN A 67 1.47 -13.35 -4.89
C GLN A 67 1.69 -12.13 -5.78
N LEU A 68 0.81 -11.13 -5.66
CA LEU A 68 0.96 -9.89 -6.42
C LEU A 68 2.22 -9.14 -5.99
N ALA A 69 2.48 -9.08 -4.68
CA ALA A 69 3.69 -8.46 -4.16
C ALA A 69 4.94 -9.15 -4.69
N ALA A 70 4.93 -10.49 -4.76
CA ALA A 70 6.05 -11.24 -5.30
C ALA A 70 6.29 -10.91 -6.77
N LYS A 71 5.22 -10.76 -7.55
CA LYS A 71 5.33 -10.38 -8.97
C LYS A 71 5.91 -8.98 -9.12
N MET A 72 5.53 -8.05 -8.24
CA MET A 72 6.07 -6.70 -8.25
C MET A 72 7.56 -6.69 -7.89
N GLN A 73 7.95 -7.49 -6.92
CA GLN A 73 9.36 -7.61 -6.52
C GLN A 73 10.21 -8.22 -7.62
N ALA A 74 9.63 -9.07 -8.46
CA ALA A 74 10.32 -9.66 -9.61
C ALA A 74 10.35 -8.73 -10.81
N ASN A 75 9.60 -7.63 -10.79
CA ASN A 75 9.50 -6.69 -11.90
C ASN A 75 10.63 -5.67 -11.83
N PRO A 76 11.49 -5.56 -12.88
CA PRO A 76 12.63 -4.65 -12.83
C PRO A 76 12.27 -3.19 -12.58
N LYS A 77 11.06 -2.77 -12.97
CA LYS A 77 10.60 -1.39 -12.78
C LYS A 77 10.04 -1.14 -11.39
N LEU A 78 9.64 -2.20 -10.66
CA LEU A 78 8.92 -2.07 -9.41
C LEU A 78 9.65 -2.67 -8.22
N LYS A 79 10.73 -3.40 -8.44
CA LYS A 79 11.40 -4.19 -7.39
C LYS A 79 11.90 -3.37 -6.21
N SER A 80 12.19 -2.09 -6.42
CA SER A 80 12.69 -1.23 -5.34
C SER A 80 11.58 -0.42 -4.65
N VAL A 81 10.33 -0.55 -5.11
CA VAL A 81 9.21 0.17 -4.52
C VAL A 81 8.74 -0.56 -3.26
N PRO A 82 8.74 0.10 -2.09
CA PRO A 82 8.28 -0.55 -0.88
C PRO A 82 6.78 -0.85 -0.95
N ILE A 83 6.39 -1.99 -0.37
CA ILE A 83 5.01 -2.44 -0.32
C ILE A 83 4.58 -2.58 1.14
N VAL A 84 3.43 -1.99 1.47
CA VAL A 84 2.81 -2.10 2.78
C VAL A 84 1.45 -2.75 2.60
N PHE A 85 1.19 -3.84 3.32
CA PHE A 85 -0.11 -4.49 3.22
C PHE A 85 -1.16 -3.79 4.08
N LEU A 86 -2.39 -3.78 3.58
CA LEU A 86 -3.57 -3.32 4.31
C LEU A 86 -4.46 -4.54 4.49
N THR A 87 -4.83 -4.90 5.71
CA THR A 87 -5.59 -6.12 5.88
C THR A 87 -6.49 -6.12 7.11
N SER A 88 -7.66 -6.74 6.98
CA SER A 88 -8.55 -7.01 8.09
C SER A 88 -8.36 -8.43 8.64
N LEU A 89 -7.42 -9.19 8.08
CA LEU A 89 -7.23 -10.61 8.44
C LEU A 89 -6.35 -10.85 9.65
N VAL A 90 -5.49 -9.88 9.99
CA VAL A 90 -4.56 -10.08 11.11
C VAL A 90 -5.29 -9.89 12.44
N THR A 91 -5.06 -10.80 13.36
CA THR A 91 -5.54 -10.67 14.73
C THR A 91 -4.51 -9.89 15.55
N LYS A 92 -4.90 -9.46 16.74
CA LYS A 92 -3.98 -8.77 17.63
C LYS A 92 -2.77 -9.65 17.95
N GLY A 93 -2.99 -10.96 18.14
CA GLY A 93 -1.90 -11.88 18.39
C GLY A 93 -0.96 -12.02 17.21
N GLU A 94 -1.50 -12.03 16.01
CA GLU A 94 -0.68 -12.07 14.80
C GLU A 94 0.13 -10.78 14.62
N VAL A 95 -0.46 -9.64 14.96
CA VAL A 95 0.26 -8.36 14.93
C VAL A 95 1.45 -8.41 15.89
N ASP A 96 1.20 -8.84 17.12
CA ASP A 96 2.26 -8.90 18.14
C ASP A 96 3.37 -9.88 17.74
N ALA A 97 2.99 -11.06 17.24
CA ALA A 97 3.95 -12.07 16.83
C ALA A 97 4.75 -11.66 15.60
N GLY A 98 4.11 -10.93 14.67
CA GLY A 98 4.74 -10.50 13.44
C GLY A 98 5.48 -9.18 13.55
N HIS A 99 5.43 -8.52 14.69
CA HIS A 99 6.06 -7.21 14.90
C HIS A 99 5.62 -6.19 13.85
N GLY A 100 4.35 -6.26 13.44
CA GLY A 100 3.80 -5.36 12.42
C GLY A 100 4.18 -5.74 10.99
N ARG A 101 4.57 -7.00 10.75
CA ARG A 101 4.96 -7.46 9.42
C ARG A 101 4.21 -8.73 9.04
N VAL A 102 3.91 -8.86 7.76
CA VAL A 102 3.36 -10.08 7.16
C VAL A 102 4.43 -10.60 6.20
N GLY A 103 5.03 -11.74 6.54
CA GLY A 103 6.19 -12.21 5.83
C GLY A 103 7.32 -11.20 5.98
N GLU A 104 7.82 -10.70 4.85
CA GLU A 104 8.89 -9.69 4.84
C GLU A 104 8.35 -8.26 4.75
N TYR A 105 7.02 -8.08 4.70
CA TYR A 105 6.40 -6.79 4.43
C TYR A 105 5.75 -6.21 5.68
N PRO A 106 5.85 -4.88 5.88
CA PRO A 106 5.06 -4.24 6.92
C PRO A 106 3.59 -4.24 6.54
N PHE A 107 2.72 -4.10 7.55
CA PHE A 107 1.30 -4.03 7.29
C PHE A 107 0.60 -3.06 8.22
N LEU A 108 -0.59 -2.62 7.82
CA LEU A 108 -1.50 -1.85 8.64
C LEU A 108 -2.82 -2.60 8.71
N ALA A 109 -3.36 -2.72 9.92
CA ALA A 109 -4.64 -3.39 10.13
C ALA A 109 -5.80 -2.46 9.78
N LYS A 110 -6.86 -3.00 9.22
CA LYS A 110 -8.10 -2.24 8.98
C LYS A 110 -8.97 -2.33 10.25
N PRO A 111 -9.72 -1.30 10.60
CA PRO A 111 -9.86 -0.03 9.86
C PRO A 111 -8.60 0.83 9.96
N ILE A 112 -8.27 1.48 8.85
CA ILE A 112 -7.05 2.27 8.76
C ILE A 112 -7.24 3.59 9.54
N MET A 113 -6.33 3.83 10.47
CA MET A 113 -6.32 5.09 11.22
C MET A 113 -5.42 6.08 10.51
N PRO A 114 -5.90 7.31 10.23
CA PRO A 114 -5.09 8.28 9.47
C PRO A 114 -3.70 8.54 10.05
N SER A 115 -3.59 8.64 11.38
CA SER A 115 -2.29 8.88 12.01
C SER A 115 -1.33 7.72 11.83
N GLU A 116 -1.84 6.48 11.89
CA GLU A 116 -1.00 5.29 11.68
C GLU A 116 -0.56 5.19 10.22
N LEU A 117 -1.45 5.52 9.30
CA LEU A 117 -1.15 5.51 7.87
C LEU A 117 -0.03 6.51 7.55
N VAL A 118 -0.17 7.75 8.00
CA VAL A 118 0.83 8.79 7.75
C VAL A 118 2.17 8.42 8.38
N ALA A 119 2.15 7.93 9.63
CA ALA A 119 3.38 7.52 10.31
C ALA A 119 4.08 6.39 9.56
N CYS A 120 3.32 5.43 9.06
CA CYS A 120 3.87 4.32 8.29
C CYS A 120 4.55 4.80 7.00
N LEU A 121 3.91 5.74 6.28
CA LEU A 121 4.49 6.27 5.06
C LEU A 121 5.77 7.04 5.35
N HIS A 122 5.80 7.84 6.42
CA HIS A 122 7.02 8.54 6.81
C HIS A 122 8.14 7.54 7.11
N GLN A 123 7.83 6.47 7.82
CA GLN A 123 8.82 5.46 8.18
C GLN A 123 9.39 4.76 6.95
N GLN A 124 8.55 4.47 5.97
CA GLN A 124 8.97 3.75 4.76
C GLN A 124 9.65 4.64 3.73
N LEU A 125 9.26 5.91 3.64
CA LEU A 125 9.75 6.81 2.60
C LEU A 125 10.87 7.74 3.09
N ASP A 126 10.90 8.04 4.38
CA ASP A 126 11.87 8.95 5.00
C ASP A 126 12.50 8.26 6.20
N PRO A 127 13.23 7.14 6.00
CA PRO A 127 13.78 6.37 7.11
C PRO A 127 14.88 7.12 7.88
#